data_f850ba64a76a2bc39ca12c15370fcbfa
#
_entry.id   f850ba64a76a2bc39ca12c15370fcbfa
#
_cell.length_a   1.000
_cell.length_b   1.000
_cell.length_c   1.000
_cell.angle_alpha   90.00
_cell.angle_beta   90.00
_cell.angle_gamma   90.00
#
_symmetry.space_group_name_H-M   'P 1'
#
loop_
_entity.id
_entity.type
_entity.pdbx_description
1 polymer ?
#
loop_
_entity_poly.entity_id
_entity_poly.type
_entity_poly.pdbx_seq_one_letter_code
_entity_poly.pdbx_strand_id
1 'polypeptide(L)'
;MHLQKTVIDEIYQHALKEYPDECCGIITGKGDRQTVHRCNNIQNRLHKEDPSRYPRDAHTAYTIDRSEFDFTISSAKKQGEIIIAFYHSHCDHESYFSEEDVAAQTVFGEPEFPDTLHAVISVINGNINDLKYFKWESNNQGFVMVNKFDT
;
A
#
# COMPACT_ATOMS: atom_id res chain seq x y z
N MET A 1 5.23 6.06 15.22
CA MET A 1 5.65 4.67 14.89
C MET A 1 6.25 4.67 13.50
N HIS A 2 7.32 3.93 13.32
CA HIS A 2 7.99 3.84 12.02
C HIS A 2 8.23 2.37 11.66
N LEU A 3 8.41 2.10 10.36
CA LEU A 3 8.68 0.74 9.89
C LEU A 3 10.10 0.33 10.26
N GLN A 4 10.26 -0.90 10.74
CA GLN A 4 11.56 -1.48 11.05
C GLN A 4 12.35 -1.73 9.76
N LYS A 5 13.67 -1.70 9.85
CA LYS A 5 14.55 -1.93 8.70
C LYS A 5 14.25 -3.25 7.99
N THR A 6 14.02 -4.32 8.76
CA THR A 6 13.69 -5.64 8.21
C THR A 6 12.40 -5.62 7.39
N VAL A 7 11.40 -4.84 7.83
CA VAL A 7 10.14 -4.67 7.12
C VAL A 7 10.35 -3.88 5.83
N ILE A 8 11.14 -2.80 5.89
CA ILE A 8 11.47 -1.99 4.70
C ILE A 8 12.21 -2.86 3.68
N ASP A 9 13.18 -3.65 4.12
CA ASP A 9 13.91 -4.56 3.23
C ASP A 9 12.96 -5.56 2.56
N GLU A 10 11.99 -6.10 3.30
CA GLU A 10 11.02 -7.05 2.76
C GLU A 10 10.07 -6.42 1.73
N ILE A 11 9.54 -5.24 2.01
CA ILE A 11 8.66 -4.57 1.03
C ILE A 11 9.44 -4.15 -0.22
N TYR A 12 10.71 -3.79 -0.10
CA TYR A 12 11.58 -3.55 -1.25
C TYR A 12 11.77 -4.82 -2.08
N GLN A 13 12.02 -5.96 -1.45
CA GLN A 13 12.15 -7.23 -2.16
C GLN A 13 10.85 -7.59 -2.89
N HIS A 14 9.71 -7.35 -2.27
CA HIS A 14 8.41 -7.58 -2.91
C HIS A 14 8.23 -6.67 -4.13
N ALA A 15 8.56 -5.38 -4.00
CA ALA A 15 8.46 -4.42 -5.10
C ALA A 15 9.35 -4.81 -6.29
N LEU A 16 10.58 -5.23 -6.01
CA LEU A 16 11.52 -5.67 -7.06
C LEU A 16 11.06 -6.96 -7.74
N LYS A 17 10.48 -7.89 -6.97
CA LYS A 17 9.98 -9.15 -7.51
C LYS A 17 8.82 -8.96 -8.45
N GLU A 18 7.89 -8.06 -8.11
CA GLU A 18 6.67 -7.83 -8.90
C GLU A 18 6.90 -6.89 -10.09
N TYR A 19 7.96 -6.08 -10.06
CA TYR A 19 8.28 -5.18 -11.17
C TYR A 19 8.28 -5.94 -12.51
N PRO A 20 7.65 -5.47 -13.59
CA PRO A 20 7.11 -4.10 -13.84
C PRO A 20 5.67 -3.86 -13.38
N ASP A 21 5.10 -4.74 -12.60
CA ASP A 21 3.78 -4.56 -12.00
C ASP A 21 3.90 -3.96 -10.60
N GLU A 22 2.88 -3.23 -10.17
CA GLU A 22 2.80 -2.70 -8.82
C GLU A 22 2.60 -3.84 -7.83
N CYS A 23 3.37 -3.85 -6.75
CA CYS A 23 3.13 -4.72 -5.61
C CYS A 23 2.21 -4.03 -4.60
N CYS A 24 1.60 -4.80 -3.73
CA CYS A 24 0.77 -4.27 -2.65
C CYS A 24 0.77 -5.21 -1.45
N GLY A 25 0.49 -4.67 -0.27
CA GLY A 25 0.44 -5.46 0.93
C GLY A 25 0.04 -4.67 2.16
N ILE A 26 0.01 -5.38 3.28
CA ILE A 26 -0.43 -4.89 4.57
C ILE A 26 0.66 -5.16 5.59
N ILE A 27 0.94 -4.19 6.46
CA ILE A 27 1.89 -4.35 7.55
C ILE A 27 1.12 -4.26 8.85
N THR A 28 1.25 -5.28 9.68
CA THR A 28 0.63 -5.36 11.00
C THR A 28 1.70 -5.42 12.08
N GLY A 29 1.31 -5.17 13.32
CA GLY A 29 2.26 -5.24 14.42
C GLY A 29 1.64 -5.42 15.78
N LYS A 30 2.46 -5.93 16.70
CA LYS A 30 2.12 -6.09 18.11
C LYS A 30 3.40 -5.91 18.92
N GLY A 31 3.42 -4.89 19.77
CA GLY A 31 4.65 -4.53 20.51
C GLY A 31 5.76 -4.17 19.52
N ASP A 32 6.90 -4.81 19.67
CA ASP A 32 8.06 -4.60 18.79
C ASP A 32 8.06 -5.43 17.52
N ARG A 33 7.07 -6.32 17.35
CA ARG A 33 6.98 -7.19 16.18
C ARG A 33 6.15 -6.55 15.10
N GLN A 34 6.72 -6.44 13.91
CA GLN A 34 6.03 -6.02 12.70
C GLN A 34 6.05 -7.16 11.68
N THR A 35 4.94 -7.36 10.99
CA THR A 35 4.77 -8.45 10.03
C THR A 35 4.29 -7.90 8.69
N VAL A 36 4.95 -8.30 7.61
CA VAL A 36 4.56 -7.96 6.24
C VAL A 36 3.66 -9.07 5.70
N HIS A 37 2.48 -8.68 5.21
CA HIS A 37 1.57 -9.55 4.49
C HIS A 37 1.58 -9.13 3.03
N ARG A 38 2.31 -9.87 2.20
CA ARG A 38 2.33 -9.64 0.76
C ARG A 38 0.99 -10.05 0.18
N CYS A 39 0.35 -9.14 -0.54
CA CYS A 39 -0.94 -9.39 -1.16
C CYS A 39 -0.78 -9.54 -2.67
N ASN A 40 -1.71 -10.25 -3.30
CA ASN A 40 -1.76 -10.35 -4.74
C ASN A 40 -2.39 -9.09 -5.31
N ASN A 41 -1.77 -8.55 -6.37
CA ASN A 41 -2.36 -7.49 -7.15
C ASN A 41 -3.21 -8.13 -8.26
N ILE A 42 -4.53 -8.02 -8.15
CA ILE A 42 -5.47 -8.62 -9.11
C ILE A 42 -5.84 -7.69 -10.27
N GLN A 43 -5.15 -6.56 -10.40
CA GLN A 43 -5.50 -5.53 -11.37
C GLN A 43 -5.46 -6.04 -12.83
N ASN A 44 -4.47 -6.86 -13.18
CA ASN A 44 -4.40 -7.44 -14.54
C ASN A 44 -5.62 -8.29 -14.86
N ARG A 45 -6.10 -9.08 -13.90
CA ARG A 45 -7.30 -9.89 -14.06
C ARG A 45 -8.53 -9.01 -14.26
N LEU A 46 -8.69 -7.98 -13.42
CA LEU A 46 -9.83 -7.06 -13.51
C LEU A 46 -9.82 -6.28 -14.83
N HIS A 47 -8.65 -5.81 -15.24
CA HIS A 47 -8.49 -5.11 -16.52
C HIS A 47 -8.87 -6.00 -17.72
N LYS A 48 -8.47 -7.25 -17.67
CA LYS A 48 -8.79 -8.23 -18.73
C LYS A 48 -10.28 -8.56 -18.78
N GLU A 49 -10.91 -8.73 -17.61
CA GLU A 49 -12.33 -9.10 -17.50
C GLU A 49 -13.27 -7.95 -17.87
N ASP A 50 -12.93 -6.72 -17.44
CA ASP A 50 -13.75 -5.53 -17.68
C ASP A 50 -12.88 -4.29 -17.89
N PRO A 51 -12.29 -4.11 -19.09
CA PRO A 51 -11.41 -2.97 -19.36
C PRO A 51 -12.11 -1.61 -19.32
N SER A 52 -13.42 -1.58 -19.47
CA SER A 52 -14.22 -0.35 -19.35
C SER A 52 -14.23 0.15 -17.92
N ARG A 53 -14.45 -0.74 -16.95
CA ARG A 53 -14.47 -0.43 -15.52
C ARG A 53 -13.07 -0.30 -14.95
N TYR A 54 -12.14 -1.11 -15.47
CA TYR A 54 -10.74 -1.13 -15.01
C TYR A 54 -9.81 -0.81 -16.19
N PRO A 55 -9.69 0.48 -16.56
CA PRO A 55 -8.93 0.87 -17.75
C PRO A 55 -7.41 0.74 -17.60
N ARG A 56 -6.92 0.54 -16.37
CA ARG A 56 -5.48 0.39 -16.06
C ARG A 56 -5.17 -1.05 -15.72
N ASP A 57 -3.98 -1.51 -16.16
CA ASP A 57 -3.42 -2.80 -15.75
C ASP A 57 -2.54 -2.64 -14.49
N ALA A 58 -1.89 -3.72 -14.08
CA ALA A 58 -1.08 -3.74 -12.87
C ALA A 58 0.21 -2.90 -12.97
N HIS A 59 0.59 -2.45 -14.15
CA HIS A 59 1.76 -1.57 -14.30
C HIS A 59 1.51 -0.18 -13.69
N THR A 60 0.27 0.29 -13.70
CA THR A 60 -0.11 1.63 -13.22
C THR A 60 -1.21 1.64 -12.17
N ALA A 61 -1.62 0.49 -11.67
CA ALA A 61 -2.67 0.39 -10.65
C ALA A 61 -2.54 -0.89 -9.83
N TYR A 62 -3.17 -0.92 -8.68
CA TYR A 62 -3.28 -2.15 -7.90
C TYR A 62 -4.66 -2.30 -7.29
N THR A 63 -5.05 -3.53 -7.06
CA THR A 63 -6.26 -3.90 -6.31
C THR A 63 -5.97 -5.17 -5.54
N ILE A 64 -6.22 -5.15 -4.23
CA ILE A 64 -6.18 -6.34 -3.38
C ILE A 64 -7.57 -6.97 -3.41
N ASP A 65 -7.64 -8.29 -3.62
CA ASP A 65 -8.92 -9.00 -3.52
C ASP A 65 -9.56 -8.74 -2.15
N ARG A 66 -10.84 -8.37 -2.14
CA ARG A 66 -11.52 -7.97 -0.90
C ARG A 66 -11.54 -9.09 0.13
N SER A 67 -11.69 -10.34 -0.28
CA SER A 67 -11.67 -11.47 0.64
C SER A 67 -10.29 -11.70 1.26
N GLU A 68 -9.21 -11.54 0.49
CA GLU A 68 -7.84 -11.59 0.99
C GLU A 68 -7.58 -10.45 1.97
N PHE A 69 -8.01 -9.25 1.63
CA PHE A 69 -7.89 -8.07 2.48
C PHE A 69 -8.59 -8.26 3.82
N ASP A 70 -9.87 -8.64 3.79
CA ASP A 70 -10.67 -8.84 4.99
C ASP A 70 -10.13 -9.97 5.87
N PHE A 71 -9.68 -11.07 5.25
CA PHE A 71 -9.08 -12.19 5.97
C PHE A 71 -7.79 -11.77 6.69
N THR A 72 -6.91 -11.03 6.01
CA THR A 72 -5.65 -10.58 6.59
C THR A 72 -5.89 -9.67 7.80
N ILE A 73 -6.80 -8.71 7.65
CA ILE A 73 -7.13 -7.78 8.74
C ILE A 73 -7.78 -8.49 9.91
N SER A 74 -8.76 -9.36 9.66
CA SER A 74 -9.45 -10.08 10.76
C SER A 74 -8.53 -11.06 11.47
N SER A 75 -7.62 -11.72 10.75
CA SER A 75 -6.63 -12.61 11.35
C SER A 75 -5.66 -11.85 12.25
N ALA A 76 -5.19 -10.69 11.82
CA ALA A 76 -4.32 -9.83 12.61
C ALA A 76 -5.01 -9.38 13.90
N LYS A 77 -6.25 -8.92 13.81
CA LYS A 77 -7.04 -8.50 14.97
C LYS A 77 -7.24 -9.62 15.98
N LYS A 78 -7.51 -10.85 15.52
CA LYS A 78 -7.65 -12.03 16.39
C LYS A 78 -6.37 -12.33 17.17
N GLN A 79 -5.21 -12.00 16.60
CA GLN A 79 -3.92 -12.19 17.24
C GLN A 79 -3.51 -10.99 18.11
N GLY A 80 -4.36 -9.97 18.22
CA GLY A 80 -4.07 -8.77 18.98
C GLY A 80 -3.13 -7.80 18.25
N GLU A 81 -2.99 -7.94 16.95
CA GLU A 81 -2.18 -7.04 16.12
C GLU A 81 -3.00 -5.84 15.66
N ILE A 82 -2.31 -4.74 15.41
CA ILE A 82 -2.88 -3.54 14.79
C ILE A 82 -2.39 -3.44 13.34
N ILE A 83 -3.13 -2.73 12.52
CA ILE A 83 -2.70 -2.38 11.16
C ILE A 83 -1.80 -1.17 11.27
N ILE A 84 -0.55 -1.31 10.85
CA ILE A 84 0.45 -0.24 10.90
C ILE A 84 0.44 0.56 9.60
N ALA A 85 0.47 -0.14 8.47
CA ALA A 85 0.57 0.50 7.16
C ALA A 85 -0.01 -0.38 6.05
N PHE A 86 -0.47 0.28 5.00
CA PHE A 86 -0.63 -0.31 3.69
C PHE A 86 0.56 0.12 2.83
N TYR A 87 1.03 -0.72 1.94
CA TYR A 87 2.09 -0.36 1.02
C TYR A 87 1.78 -0.78 -0.40
N HIS A 88 2.31 -0.03 -1.34
CA HIS A 88 2.31 -0.43 -2.76
C HIS A 88 3.51 0.21 -3.44
N SER A 89 3.79 -0.23 -4.67
CA SER A 89 4.87 0.32 -5.47
C SER A 89 4.34 1.03 -6.70
N HIS A 90 5.06 2.08 -7.12
CA HIS A 90 4.93 2.70 -8.43
C HIS A 90 6.07 2.21 -9.31
N CYS A 91 5.75 1.85 -10.56
CA CYS A 91 6.71 1.34 -11.52
C CYS A 91 7.04 2.42 -12.55
N ASP A 92 8.32 2.84 -12.56
CA ASP A 92 8.84 3.90 -13.43
C ASP A 92 8.20 5.27 -13.19
N HIS A 93 7.70 5.49 -11.97
CA HIS A 93 7.13 6.74 -11.47
C HIS A 93 7.68 7.06 -10.08
N GLU A 94 7.52 8.33 -9.68
CA GLU A 94 7.89 8.78 -8.35
C GLU A 94 6.95 8.21 -7.27
N SER A 95 7.40 8.26 -6.02
CA SER A 95 6.65 7.77 -4.86
C SER A 95 5.67 8.84 -4.33
N TYR A 96 4.69 9.22 -5.14
CA TYR A 96 3.62 10.13 -4.73
C TYR A 96 2.34 9.34 -4.42
N PHE A 97 1.40 9.97 -3.71
CA PHE A 97 0.09 9.37 -3.48
C PHE A 97 -0.86 9.85 -4.58
N SER A 98 -1.16 8.99 -5.54
CA SER A 98 -1.90 9.35 -6.75
C SER A 98 -3.40 9.54 -6.48
N GLU A 99 -4.11 10.13 -7.44
CA GLU A 99 -5.57 10.24 -7.36
C GLU A 99 -6.24 8.86 -7.28
N GLU A 100 -5.69 7.86 -7.96
CA GLU A 100 -6.15 6.48 -7.89
C GLU A 100 -5.92 5.88 -6.51
N ASP A 101 -4.80 6.20 -5.87
CA ASP A 101 -4.50 5.76 -4.50
C ASP A 101 -5.48 6.40 -3.51
N VAL A 102 -5.78 7.68 -3.67
CA VAL A 102 -6.79 8.37 -2.85
C VAL A 102 -8.15 7.72 -3.01
N ALA A 103 -8.56 7.46 -4.25
CA ALA A 103 -9.85 6.82 -4.54
C ALA A 103 -9.95 5.43 -3.92
N ALA A 104 -8.85 4.66 -3.95
CA ALA A 104 -8.81 3.31 -3.38
C ALA A 104 -8.91 3.30 -1.85
N GLN A 105 -8.48 4.38 -1.20
CA GLN A 105 -8.40 4.45 0.28
C GLN A 105 -9.51 5.30 0.91
N THR A 106 -10.43 5.83 0.12
CA THR A 106 -11.53 6.65 0.62
C THR A 106 -12.89 6.09 0.19
N VAL A 107 -13.90 6.35 1.03
CA VAL A 107 -15.31 6.07 0.72
C VAL A 107 -16.05 7.38 0.92
N PHE A 108 -16.67 7.90 -0.14
CA PHE A 108 -17.34 9.21 -0.14
C PHE A 108 -16.44 10.34 0.38
N GLY A 109 -15.15 10.31 0.03
CA GLY A 109 -14.18 11.33 0.42
C GLY A 109 -13.61 11.19 1.84
N GLU A 110 -14.01 10.16 2.58
CA GLU A 110 -13.50 9.87 3.92
C GLU A 110 -12.61 8.62 3.90
N PRO A 111 -11.50 8.61 4.65
CA PRO A 111 -10.60 7.45 4.64
C PRO A 111 -11.23 6.25 5.34
N GLU A 112 -11.05 5.07 4.76
CA GLU A 112 -11.47 3.82 5.39
C GLU A 112 -10.62 3.51 6.64
N PHE A 113 -9.35 3.89 6.63
CA PHE A 113 -8.40 3.65 7.73
C PHE A 113 -7.62 4.95 8.02
N PRO A 114 -8.21 5.89 8.79
CA PRO A 114 -7.62 7.23 8.97
C PRO A 114 -6.31 7.25 9.77
N ASP A 115 -6.09 6.24 10.61
CA ASP A 115 -4.90 6.18 11.48
C ASP A 115 -3.76 5.34 10.90
N THR A 116 -3.93 4.81 9.70
CA THR A 116 -2.98 3.91 9.07
C THR A 116 -2.06 4.67 8.11
N LEU A 117 -0.77 4.36 8.16
CA LEU A 117 0.20 4.87 7.18
C LEU A 117 0.01 4.24 5.81
N HIS A 118 0.39 4.99 4.79
CA HIS A 118 0.48 4.48 3.42
C HIS A 118 1.91 4.67 2.94
N ALA A 119 2.60 3.57 2.66
CA ALA A 119 3.97 3.56 2.18
C ALA A 119 3.98 3.33 0.66
N VAL A 120 4.59 4.25 -0.08
CA VAL A 120 4.69 4.16 -1.54
C VAL A 120 6.14 4.02 -1.93
N ILE A 121 6.47 2.93 -2.61
CA ILE A 121 7.81 2.61 -3.07
C ILE A 121 7.91 2.99 -4.55
N SER A 122 8.91 3.79 -4.91
CA SER A 122 9.21 4.06 -6.32
C SER A 122 10.26 3.07 -6.80
N VAL A 123 9.95 2.34 -7.87
CA VAL A 123 10.88 1.44 -8.57
C VAL A 123 11.06 1.98 -9.97
N ILE A 124 12.30 2.36 -10.32
CA ILE A 124 12.63 2.89 -11.64
C ILE A 124 13.69 2.02 -12.30
N ASN A 125 13.38 1.53 -13.50
CA ASN A 125 14.26 0.62 -14.27
C ASN A 125 14.69 -0.60 -13.45
N GLY A 126 13.78 -1.15 -12.64
CA GLY A 126 14.04 -2.33 -11.81
C GLY A 126 14.88 -2.07 -10.57
N ASN A 127 15.09 -0.82 -10.18
CA ASN A 127 15.86 -0.44 -8.99
C ASN A 127 15.00 0.38 -8.03
N ILE A 128 15.19 0.18 -6.73
CA ILE A 128 14.53 1.01 -5.72
C ILE A 128 15.05 2.44 -5.87
N ASN A 129 14.10 3.36 -6.06
CA ASN A 129 14.40 4.79 -6.22
C ASN A 129 14.12 5.56 -4.93
N ASP A 130 12.95 5.32 -4.31
CA ASP A 130 12.53 6.09 -3.14
C ASP A 130 11.43 5.36 -2.37
N LEU A 131 11.20 5.79 -1.13
CA LEU A 131 10.10 5.34 -0.27
C LEU A 131 9.57 6.57 0.47
N LYS A 132 8.29 6.84 0.30
CA LYS A 132 7.61 7.92 1.00
C LYS A 132 6.41 7.41 1.76
N TYR A 133 6.04 8.13 2.82
CA TYR A 133 4.91 7.81 3.67
C TYR A 133 3.85 8.89 3.58
N PHE A 134 2.60 8.48 3.61
CA PHE A 134 1.45 9.38 3.57
C PHE A 134 0.48 8.99 4.69
N LYS A 135 -0.21 9.98 5.21
CA LYS A 135 -1.21 9.80 6.26
C LYS A 135 -2.36 10.75 6.01
N TRP A 136 -3.57 10.32 6.37
CA TRP A 136 -4.74 11.20 6.33
C TRP A 136 -4.60 12.31 7.36
N GLU A 137 -4.87 13.53 6.95
CA GLU A 137 -4.92 14.69 7.82
C GLU A 137 -6.30 15.33 7.73
N SER A 138 -7.05 15.27 8.85
CA SER A 138 -8.44 15.73 8.90
C SER A 138 -8.57 17.23 8.63
N ASN A 139 -7.60 18.04 9.08
CA ASN A 139 -7.62 19.50 8.87
C ASN A 139 -7.52 19.86 7.39
N ASN A 140 -6.79 19.08 6.60
CA ASN A 140 -6.62 19.29 5.17
C ASN A 140 -7.59 18.46 4.34
N GLN A 141 -8.36 17.56 4.97
CA GLN A 141 -9.26 16.60 4.32
C GLN A 141 -8.56 15.88 3.16
N GLY A 142 -7.35 15.40 3.41
CA GLY A 142 -6.55 14.75 2.40
C GLY A 142 -5.35 14.00 2.97
N PHE A 143 -4.71 13.22 2.11
CA PHE A 143 -3.47 12.53 2.44
C PHE A 143 -2.29 13.49 2.29
N VAL A 144 -1.43 13.52 3.30
CA VAL A 144 -0.22 14.35 3.31
C VAL A 144 1.01 13.49 3.50
N MET A 145 2.11 13.89 2.89
CA MET A 145 3.39 13.22 3.08
C MET A 145 3.89 13.48 4.51
N VAL A 146 4.33 12.42 5.17
CA VAL A 146 4.91 12.51 6.51
C VAL A 146 6.34 11.97 6.51
N ASN A 147 7.17 12.53 7.35
CA ASN A 147 8.52 12.02 7.53
C ASN A 147 8.43 10.68 8.29
N LYS A 148 9.26 9.72 7.90
CA LYS A 148 9.31 8.40 8.55
C LYS A 148 9.59 8.48 10.06
N PHE A 149 10.13 9.60 10.53
CA PHE A 149 10.41 9.83 11.95
C PHE A 149 9.26 10.50 12.71
N ASP A 150 8.22 10.94 12.00
CA ASP A 150 7.08 11.66 12.57
C ASP A 150 5.86 10.76 12.78
N THR A 151 6.03 9.47 12.62
CA THR A 151 4.94 8.49 12.69
C THR A 151 4.75 7.87 14.07
#